data_527145a42b73899de8d2df9292bfe3d0
#
_entry.id   527145a42b73899de8d2df9292bfe3d0
#
_cell.length_a   1.000
_cell.length_b   1.000
_cell.length_c   1.000
_cell.angle_alpha   90.00
_cell.angle_beta   90.00
_cell.angle_gamma   90.00
#
_symmetry.space_group_name_H-M   'P 1'
#
loop_
_entity.id
_entity.type
_entity.pdbx_description
1 polymer ?
#
loop_
_entity_poly.entity_id
_entity_poly.type
_entity_poly.pdbx_seq_one_letter_code
_entity_poly.pdbx_strand_id
1 'polypeptide(L)'
;IMDNPGDAKYGMTTEQITEAFKILKSKGAKEFGIHAFLASNTVTNDYYPMLAKVLFEQAVRLKNETGANIKFINLSGGIGIPYRPDQEPNDIYAIGKGVRKVYEEVLVPAGMGDVAIFTELGRYMMGPYGCLVTKAIHEKKTYKDYIGVDACAVNLMRPAMYGAYPVSYTHLRAHET
;
A
#
# COMPACT_ATOMS: atom_id res chain seq x y z
N ILE A 1 8.67 2.05 0.39
CA ILE A 1 9.44 2.05 -0.87
C ILE A 1 10.62 1.15 -0.64
N MET A 2 10.87 0.29 -1.59
CA MET A 2 12.04 -0.57 -1.57
C MET A 2 13.22 0.28 -2.03
N ASP A 3 14.24 0.42 -1.19
CA ASP A 3 15.37 1.31 -1.46
C ASP A 3 16.22 0.82 -2.65
N ASN A 4 16.21 -0.50 -2.88
CA ASN A 4 16.84 -1.11 -4.04
C ASN A 4 15.86 -2.04 -4.77
N PRO A 5 15.31 -1.64 -5.93
CA PRO A 5 14.39 -2.48 -6.69
C PRO A 5 14.97 -3.84 -7.11
N GLY A 6 16.31 -3.93 -7.25
CA GLY A 6 16.99 -5.18 -7.58
C GLY A 6 16.91 -6.26 -6.50
N ASP A 7 16.59 -5.88 -5.26
CA ASP A 7 16.45 -6.81 -4.13
C ASP A 7 15.00 -7.36 -4.01
N ALA A 8 14.10 -6.95 -4.91
CA ALA A 8 12.73 -7.43 -4.92
C ALA A 8 12.68 -8.92 -5.26
N LYS A 9 12.20 -9.73 -4.32
CA LYS A 9 12.01 -11.18 -4.51
C LYS A 9 10.64 -11.57 -5.06
N TYR A 10 9.75 -10.60 -5.20
CA TYR A 10 8.38 -10.80 -5.67
C TYR A 10 8.19 -10.19 -7.05
N GLY A 11 7.20 -10.73 -7.78
CA GLY A 11 6.82 -10.22 -9.08
C GLY A 11 7.68 -10.77 -10.22
N MET A 12 7.54 -10.15 -11.38
CA MET A 12 8.17 -10.52 -12.63
C MET A 12 8.74 -9.28 -13.31
N THR A 13 9.83 -9.46 -14.08
CA THR A 13 10.31 -8.41 -14.97
C THR A 13 9.33 -8.21 -16.14
N THR A 14 9.55 -7.13 -16.89
CA THR A 14 8.75 -6.80 -18.08
C THR A 14 8.74 -7.94 -19.10
N GLU A 15 9.86 -8.59 -19.32
CA GLU A 15 10.02 -9.72 -20.25
C GLU A 15 9.33 -10.96 -19.70
N GLN A 16 9.52 -11.26 -18.42
CA GLN A 16 8.92 -12.41 -17.76
C GLN A 16 7.39 -12.34 -17.75
N ILE A 17 6.80 -11.18 -17.46
CA ILE A 17 5.35 -11.05 -17.47
C ILE A 17 4.76 -11.19 -18.88
N THR A 18 5.46 -10.70 -19.91
CA THR A 18 5.05 -10.89 -21.30
C THR A 18 5.04 -12.36 -21.67
N GLU A 19 6.09 -13.10 -21.32
CA GLU A 19 6.15 -14.54 -21.58
C GLU A 19 5.11 -15.31 -20.79
N ALA A 20 4.90 -14.97 -19.51
CA ALA A 20 3.85 -15.57 -18.70
C ALA A 20 2.46 -15.39 -19.31
N PHE A 21 2.15 -14.22 -19.85
CA PHE A 21 0.88 -13.97 -20.54
C PHE A 21 0.71 -14.84 -21.80
N LYS A 22 1.77 -14.99 -22.62
CA LYS A 22 1.76 -15.86 -23.79
C LYS A 22 1.50 -17.33 -23.39
N ILE A 23 2.22 -17.82 -22.38
CA ILE A 23 2.07 -19.19 -21.87
C ILE A 23 0.66 -19.41 -21.32
N LEU A 24 0.14 -18.52 -20.49
CA LEU A 24 -1.20 -18.67 -19.93
C LEU A 24 -2.28 -18.64 -21.03
N LYS A 25 -2.13 -17.75 -22.00
CA LYS A 25 -3.05 -17.69 -23.15
C LYS A 25 -3.02 -18.99 -23.97
N SER A 26 -1.84 -19.56 -24.22
CA SER A 26 -1.71 -20.84 -24.94
C SER A 26 -2.33 -22.01 -24.17
N LYS A 27 -2.43 -21.90 -22.83
CA LYS A 27 -3.11 -22.87 -21.95
C LYS A 27 -4.62 -22.61 -21.80
N GLY A 28 -5.16 -21.62 -22.50
CA GLY A 28 -6.61 -21.35 -22.55
C GLY A 28 -7.10 -20.29 -21.59
N ALA A 29 -6.23 -19.52 -20.91
CA ALA A 29 -6.66 -18.37 -20.15
C ALA A 29 -7.30 -17.32 -21.08
N LYS A 30 -8.51 -16.88 -20.73
CA LYS A 30 -9.31 -15.95 -21.55
C LYS A 30 -9.27 -14.52 -21.02
N GLU A 31 -9.11 -14.35 -19.73
CA GLU A 31 -9.12 -13.06 -19.04
C GLU A 31 -7.90 -12.93 -18.15
N PHE A 32 -7.37 -11.73 -18.05
CA PHE A 32 -6.13 -11.43 -17.36
C PHE A 32 -6.30 -10.23 -16.45
N GLY A 33 -5.44 -10.16 -15.45
CA GLY A 33 -5.26 -8.99 -14.63
C GLY A 33 -3.78 -8.81 -14.30
N ILE A 34 -3.43 -7.60 -13.90
CA ILE A 34 -2.09 -7.29 -13.36
C ILE A 34 -2.19 -6.65 -12.00
N HIS A 35 -1.16 -6.86 -11.20
CA HIS A 35 -1.05 -6.36 -9.84
C HIS A 35 0.40 -5.93 -9.58
N ALA A 36 0.58 -4.86 -8.83
CA ALA A 36 1.89 -4.47 -8.32
C ALA A 36 1.80 -4.09 -6.84
N PHE A 37 2.87 -4.37 -6.11
CA PHE A 37 3.05 -3.95 -4.73
C PHE A 37 4.43 -3.30 -4.60
N LEU A 38 4.48 -1.96 -4.50
CA LEU A 38 5.74 -1.20 -4.53
C LEU A 38 6.03 -0.45 -3.23
N ALA A 39 5.02 -0.09 -2.46
CA ALA A 39 5.22 0.76 -1.28
C ALA A 39 4.23 0.47 -0.17
N SER A 40 4.58 0.92 1.03
CA SER A 40 3.74 0.86 2.21
C SER A 40 3.84 2.16 2.99
N ASN A 41 2.70 2.70 3.40
CA ASN A 41 2.57 3.93 4.18
C ASN A 41 3.17 5.17 3.50
N THR A 42 2.84 5.40 2.24
CA THR A 42 3.19 6.65 1.57
C THR A 42 2.24 7.76 2.02
N VAL A 43 2.79 8.89 2.47
CA VAL A 43 2.05 10.07 2.90
C VAL A 43 2.18 11.19 1.86
N THR A 44 1.90 10.87 0.60
CA THR A 44 1.90 11.80 -0.53
C THR A 44 0.78 11.45 -1.49
N ASN A 45 0.13 12.46 -2.04
CA ASN A 45 -0.97 12.29 -2.99
C ASN A 45 -0.51 11.85 -4.38
N ASP A 46 0.79 12.01 -4.71
CA ASP A 46 1.31 11.78 -6.07
C ASP A 46 1.71 10.33 -6.34
N TYR A 47 2.05 9.59 -5.28
CA TYR A 47 2.55 8.22 -5.43
C TYR A 47 1.56 7.30 -6.17
N TYR A 48 0.30 7.34 -5.77
CA TYR A 48 -0.71 6.41 -6.29
C TYR A 48 -1.08 6.69 -7.76
N PRO A 49 -1.26 7.94 -8.20
CA PRO A 49 -1.38 8.27 -9.62
C PRO A 49 -0.15 7.88 -10.46
N MET A 50 1.07 8.02 -9.92
CA MET A 50 2.30 7.57 -10.61
C MET A 50 2.33 6.05 -10.77
N LEU A 51 1.99 5.30 -9.72
CA LEU A 51 1.85 3.85 -9.78
C LEU A 51 0.81 3.43 -10.82
N ALA A 52 -0.35 4.09 -10.83
CA ALA A 52 -1.40 3.84 -11.81
C ALA A 52 -0.89 4.03 -13.24
N LYS A 53 -0.13 5.11 -13.50
CA LYS A 53 0.46 5.36 -14.81
C LYS A 53 1.35 4.21 -15.28
N VAL A 54 2.27 3.78 -14.44
CA VAL A 54 3.19 2.67 -14.75
C VAL A 54 2.42 1.39 -15.07
N LEU A 55 1.42 1.04 -14.25
CA LEU A 55 0.64 -0.18 -14.48
C LEU A 55 -0.28 -0.10 -15.69
N PHE A 56 -0.87 1.06 -15.96
CA PHE A 56 -1.73 1.24 -17.12
C PHE A 56 -0.93 1.17 -18.42
N GLU A 57 0.24 1.82 -18.49
CA GLU A 57 1.16 1.71 -19.63
C GLU A 57 1.61 0.25 -19.83
N GLN A 58 1.92 -0.46 -18.73
CA GLN A 58 2.26 -1.88 -18.79
C GLN A 58 1.10 -2.74 -19.29
N ALA A 59 -0.13 -2.47 -18.87
CA ALA A 59 -1.32 -3.18 -19.35
C ALA A 59 -1.54 -2.97 -20.85
N VAL A 60 -1.43 -1.74 -21.32
CA VAL A 60 -1.53 -1.42 -22.76
C VAL A 60 -0.46 -2.16 -23.56
N ARG A 61 0.78 -2.18 -23.06
CA ARG A 61 1.87 -2.92 -23.71
C ARG A 61 1.58 -4.41 -23.78
N LEU A 62 1.17 -5.04 -22.67
CA LEU A 62 0.84 -6.47 -22.63
C LEU A 62 -0.32 -6.82 -23.58
N LYS A 63 -1.36 -5.99 -23.63
CA LYS A 63 -2.45 -6.16 -24.59
C LYS A 63 -1.92 -6.14 -26.03
N ASN A 64 -1.08 -5.17 -26.36
CA ASN A 64 -0.54 -5.00 -27.72
C ASN A 64 0.40 -6.16 -28.12
N GLU A 65 1.28 -6.59 -27.21
CA GLU A 65 2.27 -7.65 -27.49
C GLU A 65 1.70 -9.06 -27.47
N THR A 66 0.68 -9.31 -26.66
CA THR A 66 0.17 -10.66 -26.45
C THR A 66 -1.27 -10.88 -26.93
N GLY A 67 -1.99 -9.80 -27.22
CA GLY A 67 -3.42 -9.82 -27.49
C GLY A 67 -4.26 -10.34 -26.31
N ALA A 68 -3.76 -10.16 -25.06
CA ALA A 68 -4.46 -10.58 -23.86
C ALA A 68 -5.66 -9.68 -23.57
N ASN A 69 -6.77 -10.30 -23.14
CA ASN A 69 -7.95 -9.59 -22.68
C ASN A 69 -7.79 -9.22 -21.20
N ILE A 70 -7.24 -8.05 -20.92
CA ILE A 70 -7.03 -7.56 -19.56
C ILE A 70 -8.35 -6.98 -19.03
N LYS A 71 -8.85 -7.54 -17.94
CA LYS A 71 -10.13 -7.15 -17.32
C LYS A 71 -10.00 -6.32 -16.09
N PHE A 72 -8.88 -6.45 -15.38
CA PHE A 72 -8.66 -5.63 -14.18
C PHE A 72 -7.19 -5.29 -13.96
N ILE A 73 -6.98 -4.21 -13.26
CA ILE A 73 -5.68 -3.78 -12.76
C ILE A 73 -5.83 -3.52 -11.26
N ASN A 74 -5.03 -4.21 -10.46
CA ASN A 74 -4.99 -4.01 -9.01
C ASN A 74 -3.79 -3.12 -8.66
N LEU A 75 -4.09 -1.93 -8.17
CA LEU A 75 -3.11 -0.94 -7.73
C LEU A 75 -2.55 -1.25 -6.32
N SER A 76 -2.97 -2.38 -5.71
CA SER A 76 -2.57 -2.76 -4.36
C SER A 76 -2.94 -1.72 -3.29
N GLY A 77 -2.16 -1.68 -2.22
CA GLY A 77 -2.26 -0.70 -1.16
C GLY A 77 -1.18 0.37 -1.25
N GLY A 78 -0.70 0.80 -0.10
CA GLY A 78 0.42 1.74 0.01
C GLY A 78 0.02 3.14 0.42
N ILE A 79 -1.23 3.58 0.23
CA ILE A 79 -1.70 4.84 0.80
C ILE A 79 -1.62 4.75 2.32
N GLY A 80 -0.86 5.66 2.89
CA GLY A 80 -0.56 5.70 4.31
C GLY A 80 -1.47 6.62 5.11
N ILE A 81 -1.22 6.61 6.41
CA ILE A 81 -1.79 7.53 7.38
C ILE A 81 -0.66 8.28 8.08
N PRO A 82 -0.87 9.50 8.53
CA PRO A 82 0.12 10.20 9.33
C PRO A 82 0.26 9.52 10.69
N TYR A 83 1.48 9.16 11.06
CA TYR A 83 1.81 8.67 12.40
C TYR A 83 2.48 9.74 13.25
N ARG A 84 3.06 10.77 12.62
CA ARG A 84 3.74 11.86 13.29
C ARG A 84 2.94 13.15 13.17
N PRO A 85 3.04 14.04 14.17
CA PRO A 85 2.32 15.32 14.14
C PRO A 85 2.72 16.26 12.99
N ASP A 86 3.91 16.06 12.41
CA ASP A 86 4.46 16.83 11.29
C ASP A 86 4.05 16.28 9.91
N GLN A 87 3.33 15.17 9.86
CA GLN A 87 2.86 14.55 8.61
C GLN A 87 1.45 15.02 8.27
N GLU A 88 1.26 15.43 7.02
CA GLU A 88 -0.06 15.77 6.51
C GLU A 88 -0.82 14.50 6.07
N PRO A 89 -2.13 14.42 6.30
CA PRO A 89 -2.94 13.30 5.84
C PRO A 89 -3.07 13.31 4.31
N ASN A 90 -3.16 12.11 3.74
CA ASN A 90 -3.48 11.98 2.32
C ASN A 90 -4.89 12.46 2.01
N ASP A 91 -5.05 13.19 0.91
CA ASP A 91 -6.36 13.51 0.33
C ASP A 91 -6.78 12.41 -0.66
N ILE A 92 -7.65 11.51 -0.22
CA ILE A 92 -8.11 10.39 -1.04
C ILE A 92 -8.89 10.85 -2.29
N TYR A 93 -9.54 12.00 -2.24
CA TYR A 93 -10.26 12.55 -3.40
C TYR A 93 -9.28 13.10 -4.44
N ALA A 94 -8.21 13.77 -4.01
CA ALA A 94 -7.15 14.22 -4.90
C ALA A 94 -6.44 13.02 -5.55
N ILE A 95 -6.13 11.98 -4.77
CA ILE A 95 -5.56 10.72 -5.26
C ILE A 95 -6.50 10.08 -6.31
N GLY A 96 -7.78 9.94 -5.98
CA GLY A 96 -8.77 9.36 -6.88
C GLY A 96 -8.92 10.14 -8.20
N LYS A 97 -8.92 11.47 -8.14
CA LYS A 97 -8.92 12.34 -9.34
C LYS A 97 -7.67 12.14 -10.17
N GLY A 98 -6.50 12.02 -9.52
CA GLY A 98 -5.23 11.75 -10.19
C GLY A 98 -5.22 10.41 -10.92
N VAL A 99 -5.67 9.34 -10.27
CA VAL A 99 -5.80 8.01 -10.89
C VAL A 99 -6.78 8.04 -12.06
N ARG A 100 -7.93 8.69 -11.89
CA ARG A 100 -8.93 8.83 -12.95
C ARG A 100 -8.38 9.55 -14.17
N LYS A 101 -7.65 10.64 -13.96
CA LYS A 101 -6.99 11.37 -15.04
C LYS A 101 -6.06 10.46 -15.83
N VAL A 102 -5.21 9.70 -15.16
CA VAL A 102 -4.29 8.76 -15.81
C VAL A 102 -5.05 7.65 -16.55
N TYR A 103 -6.15 7.17 -16.00
CA TYR A 103 -7.03 6.20 -16.66
C TYR A 103 -7.57 6.73 -17.99
N GLU A 104 -8.07 7.95 -17.98
CA GLU A 104 -8.63 8.63 -19.16
C GLU A 104 -7.55 8.95 -20.20
N GLU A 105 -6.32 9.22 -19.77
CA GLU A 105 -5.19 9.53 -20.65
C GLU A 105 -4.53 8.28 -21.26
N VAL A 106 -4.52 7.13 -20.57
CA VAL A 106 -3.75 5.94 -20.97
C VAL A 106 -4.66 4.79 -21.43
N LEU A 107 -5.63 4.39 -20.62
CA LEU A 107 -6.45 3.21 -20.93
C LEU A 107 -7.54 3.50 -21.94
N VAL A 108 -8.23 4.61 -21.81
CA VAL A 108 -9.35 4.93 -22.72
C VAL A 108 -8.90 5.03 -24.18
N PRO A 109 -7.83 5.77 -24.53
CA PRO A 109 -7.35 5.83 -25.92
C PRO A 109 -6.84 4.48 -26.45
N ALA A 110 -6.38 3.58 -25.57
CA ALA A 110 -5.97 2.22 -25.92
C ALA A 110 -7.13 1.24 -26.11
N GLY A 111 -8.38 1.71 -26.03
CA GLY A 111 -9.56 0.85 -26.11
C GLY A 111 -9.67 -0.10 -24.90
N MET A 112 -9.30 0.37 -23.71
CA MET A 112 -9.33 -0.34 -22.44
C MET A 112 -10.17 0.39 -21.39
N GLY A 113 -11.15 1.17 -21.82
CA GLY A 113 -12.01 1.97 -20.94
C GLY A 113 -13.02 1.14 -20.13
N ASP A 114 -13.04 -0.19 -20.28
CA ASP A 114 -13.83 -1.13 -19.49
C ASP A 114 -13.01 -1.90 -18.43
N VAL A 115 -11.72 -1.62 -18.32
CA VAL A 115 -10.85 -2.29 -17.35
C VAL A 115 -11.18 -1.83 -15.92
N ALA A 116 -11.49 -2.77 -15.04
CA ALA A 116 -11.79 -2.50 -13.65
C ALA A 116 -10.53 -2.19 -12.85
N ILE A 117 -10.62 -1.23 -11.94
CA ILE A 117 -9.52 -0.87 -11.02
C ILE A 117 -9.85 -1.39 -9.63
N PHE A 118 -8.88 -2.13 -9.06
CA PHE A 118 -8.95 -2.64 -7.69
C PHE A 118 -7.89 -1.98 -6.81
N THR A 119 -8.19 -1.88 -5.53
CA THR A 119 -7.29 -1.32 -4.52
C THR A 119 -7.35 -2.15 -3.23
N GLU A 120 -6.25 -2.13 -2.45
CA GLU A 120 -6.10 -2.87 -1.19
C GLU A 120 -5.68 -1.91 -0.05
N LEU A 121 -6.48 -0.89 0.21
CA LEU A 121 -6.13 0.23 1.08
C LEU A 121 -6.29 -0.08 2.59
N GLY A 122 -5.86 -1.27 3.04
CA GLY A 122 -6.09 -1.77 4.40
C GLY A 122 -5.66 -0.78 5.48
N ARG A 123 -4.44 -0.25 5.41
CA ARG A 123 -3.94 0.71 6.41
C ARG A 123 -4.74 2.01 6.41
N TYR A 124 -4.99 2.56 5.25
CA TYR A 124 -5.75 3.81 5.12
C TYR A 124 -7.15 3.67 5.73
N MET A 125 -7.81 2.55 5.45
CA MET A 125 -9.17 2.28 5.93
C MET A 125 -9.25 1.93 7.41
N MET A 126 -8.30 1.13 7.91
CA MET A 126 -8.42 0.52 9.25
C MET A 126 -7.41 1.05 10.26
N GLY A 127 -6.27 1.59 9.80
CA GLY A 127 -5.19 2.00 10.69
C GLY A 127 -5.57 3.05 11.73
N PRO A 128 -6.40 4.06 11.38
CA PRO A 128 -6.83 5.08 12.35
C PRO A 128 -7.76 4.55 13.46
N TYR A 129 -8.33 3.37 13.30
CA TYR A 129 -9.37 2.83 14.18
C TYR A 129 -8.89 1.65 15.04
N GLY A 130 -7.64 1.22 14.87
CA GLY A 130 -7.03 0.16 15.67
C GLY A 130 -6.19 0.72 16.81
N CYS A 131 -6.26 0.07 17.99
CA CYS A 131 -5.39 0.39 19.12
C CYS A 131 -4.97 -0.87 19.87
N LEU A 132 -3.81 -0.81 20.52
CA LEU A 132 -3.38 -1.77 21.52
C LEU A 132 -3.71 -1.19 22.91
N VAL A 133 -4.58 -1.86 23.64
CA VAL A 133 -4.89 -1.52 25.03
C VAL A 133 -4.01 -2.35 25.94
N THR A 134 -3.31 -1.69 26.87
CA THR A 134 -2.41 -2.35 27.81
C THR A 134 -2.47 -1.66 29.17
N LYS A 135 -2.15 -2.39 30.24
CA LYS A 135 -2.15 -1.89 31.59
C LYS A 135 -0.73 -1.50 32.01
N ALA A 136 -0.58 -0.33 32.60
CA ALA A 136 0.65 0.04 33.29
C ALA A 136 0.77 -0.80 34.58
N ILE A 137 1.87 -1.52 34.77
CA ILE A 137 2.09 -2.44 35.88
C ILE A 137 3.17 -1.96 36.85
N HIS A 138 4.11 -1.14 36.40
CA HIS A 138 5.11 -0.49 37.26
C HIS A 138 5.76 0.71 36.57
N GLU A 139 6.41 1.53 37.36
CA GLU A 139 7.25 2.66 36.94
C GLU A 139 8.70 2.39 37.31
N LYS A 140 9.62 2.71 36.42
CA LYS A 140 11.06 2.64 36.66
C LYS A 140 11.71 3.95 36.28
N LYS A 141 12.41 4.58 37.25
CA LYS A 141 13.16 5.81 37.07
C LYS A 141 14.65 5.51 37.05
N THR A 142 15.32 5.81 35.94
CA THR A 142 16.77 5.71 35.79
C THR A 142 17.28 6.97 35.09
N TYR A 143 18.03 6.84 33.98
CA TYR A 143 18.38 7.98 33.11
C TYR A 143 17.17 8.52 32.34
N LYS A 144 16.11 7.71 32.22
CA LYS A 144 14.79 8.05 31.66
C LYS A 144 13.72 7.43 32.53
N ASP A 145 12.52 7.95 32.44
CA ASP A 145 11.34 7.34 33.03
C ASP A 145 10.77 6.29 32.10
N TYR A 146 10.46 5.13 32.64
CA TYR A 146 9.90 3.99 31.94
C TYR A 146 8.60 3.56 32.62
N ILE A 147 7.61 3.27 31.80
CA ILE A 147 6.36 2.64 32.24
C ILE A 147 6.38 1.19 31.76
N GLY A 148 6.43 0.25 32.70
CA GLY A 148 6.27 -1.16 32.42
C GLY A 148 4.80 -1.49 32.16
N VAL A 149 4.54 -2.25 31.12
CA VAL A 149 3.19 -2.62 30.69
C VAL A 149 3.06 -4.14 30.58
N ASP A 150 1.83 -4.65 30.62
CA ASP A 150 1.52 -6.07 30.45
C ASP A 150 1.49 -6.54 28.99
N ALA A 151 2.12 -5.79 28.11
CA ALA A 151 2.30 -6.12 26.72
C ALA A 151 3.80 -6.08 26.35
N CYS A 152 4.18 -6.78 25.31
CA CYS A 152 5.54 -6.79 24.81
C CYS A 152 5.60 -6.66 23.29
N ALA A 153 6.81 -6.71 22.73
CA ALA A 153 7.02 -6.51 21.29
C ALA A 153 6.22 -7.48 20.40
N VAL A 154 5.88 -8.69 20.87
CA VAL A 154 5.07 -9.64 20.09
C VAL A 154 3.61 -9.19 19.93
N ASN A 155 3.10 -8.37 20.84
CA ASN A 155 1.74 -7.82 20.74
C ASN A 155 1.65 -6.67 19.74
N LEU A 156 2.75 -5.93 19.53
CA LEU A 156 2.87 -4.85 18.56
C LEU A 156 4.30 -4.81 17.99
N MET A 157 4.58 -5.66 17.02
CA MET A 157 5.94 -5.88 16.50
C MET A 157 6.50 -4.71 15.68
N ARG A 158 5.66 -3.97 14.97
CA ARG A 158 6.14 -2.97 14.00
C ARG A 158 7.06 -1.90 14.58
N PRO A 159 6.83 -1.31 15.76
CA PRO A 159 7.76 -0.35 16.35
C PRO A 159 9.15 -0.95 16.60
N ALA A 160 9.22 -2.18 17.10
CA ALA A 160 10.47 -2.84 17.44
C ALA A 160 11.24 -3.34 16.20
N MET A 161 10.53 -3.87 15.19
CA MET A 161 11.17 -4.50 14.03
C MET A 161 11.44 -3.53 12.88
N TYR A 162 10.63 -2.50 12.72
CA TYR A 162 10.65 -1.63 11.54
C TYR A 162 10.81 -0.14 11.90
N GLY A 163 11.09 0.19 13.16
CA GLY A 163 11.21 1.57 13.59
C GLY A 163 9.94 2.41 13.36
N ALA A 164 8.77 1.73 13.27
CA ALA A 164 7.51 2.43 13.09
C ALA A 164 7.24 3.33 14.30
N TYR A 165 6.81 4.55 14.05
CA TYR A 165 6.48 5.51 15.11
C TYR A 165 5.08 5.19 15.66
N PRO A 166 4.96 4.68 16.90
CA PRO A 166 3.66 4.50 17.55
C PRO A 166 3.23 5.81 18.20
N VAL A 167 1.99 6.19 17.99
CA VAL A 167 1.38 7.23 18.84
C VAL A 167 0.88 6.53 20.10
N SER A 168 1.49 6.86 21.24
CA SER A 168 0.97 6.39 22.54
C SER A 168 0.17 7.51 23.19
N TYR A 169 -1.05 7.19 23.59
CA TYR A 169 -1.89 8.05 24.41
C TYR A 169 -1.96 7.44 25.81
N THR A 170 -1.51 8.17 26.81
CA THR A 170 -1.71 7.80 28.20
C THR A 170 -3.01 8.45 28.67
N HIS A 171 -4.08 7.67 28.80
CA HIS A 171 -5.30 8.09 29.49
C HIS A 171 -5.14 7.78 30.97
N LEU A 172 -4.67 8.76 31.72
CA LEU A 172 -4.83 8.74 33.19
C LEU A 172 -6.28 9.12 33.51
N ARG A 173 -7.06 8.20 34.05
CA ARG A 173 -8.35 8.55 34.63
C ARG A 173 -8.11 9.42 35.85
N ALA A 174 -8.83 10.53 35.96
CA ALA A 174 -8.68 11.52 37.06
C ALA A 174 -8.99 10.96 38.46
N HIS A 175 -9.31 9.70 38.62
CA HIS A 175 -9.60 9.01 39.86
C HIS A 175 -8.51 8.04 40.34
N GLU A 176 -7.38 7.99 39.64
CA GLU A 176 -6.26 7.08 39.97
C GLU A 176 -5.01 7.83 40.47
N THR A 177 -5.20 9.07 40.91
CA THR A 177 -4.18 9.86 41.64
C THR A 177 -4.41 9.78 43.14
#